data_4626bca1a7e183297df39fac2c99a7ce
#
_entry.id   4626bca1a7e183297df39fac2c99a7ce
#
_cell.length_a   1.000
_cell.length_b   1.000
_cell.length_c   1.000
_cell.angle_alpha   90.00
_cell.angle_beta   90.00
_cell.angle_gamma   90.00
#
_symmetry.space_group_name_H-M   'P 1'
#
loop_
_entity.id
_entity.type
_entity.pdbx_description
1 polymer ?
#
loop_
_entity_poly.entity_id
_entity_poly.type
_entity_poly.pdbx_seq_one_letter_code
_entity_poly.pdbx_strand_id
1 'polypeptide(L)'
;MKNYTIVSLIALSLLTAQTTTVERQAASDIIKKIDQLQSKIQPTQTARKMAAKKDRNRDKILKRVETLWDDQLRDLSDHIGQNPEIGFQEYESVDTLTKVLQSFGFSVTIGQAGLETAFVSEWESPAKGKGPTLGLFAEYDALRGTKEPFHGCQHNGQSPAAFASAVALAEFMEKQKLPGTIKIFGTPAEEMGPPAKVIMFEAGVFDGTDLIVRSHGTDETTRNKPGFGVCCLNINMVKYIFEGRPAHQRSSWNGRNALTAAVQFYTTVDHLRPTFRPEAVIQGVIPEGGVAPNVVPDRAVVDYYIRYPDEVYLAHMDAMIANAARGAALATGTKVTIDRYGEYRDGITVGSLEELAFAYAEKLNAPEINPEPQRPAGYEETGFVTRKIPGVSVSVYSSSAPGHSYERWLDSMKEVGHTGFLLDAKVMAAILYHYLTDDSFKKTVHMEHKTMADLFNNYLDALKDAYKEELGDTSK
;
A
#
# COMPACT_ATOMS: atom_id res chain seq x y z
N MET A 1 -1.81 -19.20 -51.54
CA MET A 1 -2.29 -18.54 -50.31
C MET A 1 -1.89 -19.41 -49.11
N LYS A 2 -0.83 -19.07 -48.43
CA LYS A 2 -0.38 -19.79 -47.23
C LYS A 2 -0.67 -18.91 -46.03
N ASN A 3 -1.56 -19.40 -45.17
CA ASN A 3 -1.92 -18.75 -43.89
C ASN A 3 -0.75 -18.82 -42.92
N TYR A 4 -0.31 -17.68 -42.45
CA TYR A 4 0.63 -17.58 -41.35
C TYR A 4 -0.14 -17.54 -40.02
N THR A 5 -0.12 -18.67 -39.31
CA THR A 5 -0.56 -18.78 -37.93
C THR A 5 0.69 -18.94 -37.05
N ILE A 6 1.41 -17.87 -36.77
CA ILE A 6 2.54 -17.84 -35.86
C ILE A 6 2.52 -16.47 -35.17
N VAL A 7 1.73 -16.27 -34.14
CA VAL A 7 1.84 -15.09 -33.22
C VAL A 7 1.37 -15.38 -31.78
N SER A 8 1.15 -16.60 -31.36
CA SER A 8 0.63 -16.86 -30.01
C SER A 8 1.56 -17.61 -29.06
N LEU A 9 2.81 -17.84 -29.41
CA LEU A 9 3.74 -18.63 -28.57
C LEU A 9 4.89 -17.83 -27.95
N ILE A 10 5.04 -16.55 -28.27
CA ILE A 10 6.20 -15.76 -27.79
C ILE A 10 5.90 -14.95 -26.51
N ALA A 11 4.63 -14.70 -26.21
CA ALA A 11 4.28 -13.91 -25.00
C ALA A 11 4.33 -14.72 -23.69
N LEU A 12 4.32 -16.05 -23.73
CA LEU A 12 4.39 -16.90 -22.53
C LEU A 12 5.83 -17.21 -22.08
N SER A 13 6.82 -16.98 -22.91
CA SER A 13 8.21 -17.37 -22.61
C SER A 13 9.04 -16.29 -21.90
N LEU A 14 8.57 -15.06 -21.81
CA LEU A 14 9.31 -13.94 -21.17
C LEU A 14 9.09 -13.83 -19.65
N LEU A 15 8.07 -14.48 -19.11
CA LEU A 15 7.81 -14.54 -17.66
C LEU A 15 8.47 -15.73 -16.94
N THR A 16 9.13 -16.63 -17.68
CA THR A 16 9.65 -17.88 -17.13
C THR A 16 11.18 -17.94 -17.02
N ALA A 17 11.89 -16.87 -17.32
CA ALA A 17 13.34 -16.97 -17.50
C ALA A 17 14.19 -16.81 -16.22
N GLN A 18 13.60 -16.48 -15.07
CA GLN A 18 14.38 -15.99 -13.94
C GLN A 18 14.10 -16.63 -12.57
N THR A 19 13.13 -17.55 -12.43
CA THR A 19 12.86 -18.25 -11.17
C THR A 19 13.37 -19.68 -11.21
N THR A 20 13.74 -20.24 -10.05
CA THR A 20 14.16 -21.66 -9.96
C THR A 20 13.01 -22.61 -10.31
N THR A 21 13.32 -23.86 -10.58
CA THR A 21 12.31 -24.88 -10.93
C THR A 21 11.28 -25.07 -9.81
N VAL A 22 11.71 -25.03 -8.56
CA VAL A 22 10.84 -25.23 -7.39
C VAL A 22 9.90 -24.03 -7.20
N GLU A 23 10.40 -22.79 -7.30
CA GLU A 23 9.57 -21.59 -7.23
C GLU A 23 8.54 -21.56 -8.34
N ARG A 24 8.93 -21.91 -9.58
CA ARG A 24 8.01 -22.00 -10.71
C ARG A 24 6.92 -23.03 -10.46
N GLN A 25 7.26 -24.16 -9.88
CA GLN A 25 6.28 -25.21 -9.58
C GLN A 25 5.30 -24.73 -8.49
N ALA A 26 5.81 -24.19 -7.39
CA ALA A 26 4.98 -23.64 -6.30
C ALA A 26 4.05 -22.54 -6.82
N ALA A 27 4.57 -21.57 -7.57
CA ALA A 27 3.78 -20.51 -8.17
C ALA A 27 2.73 -21.03 -9.16
N SER A 28 3.09 -21.99 -10.03
CA SER A 28 2.17 -22.57 -11.01
C SER A 28 0.99 -23.27 -10.35
N ASP A 29 1.22 -24.02 -9.28
CA ASP A 29 0.16 -24.73 -8.59
C ASP A 29 -0.78 -23.79 -7.84
N ILE A 30 -0.24 -22.73 -7.27
CA ILE A 30 -1.02 -21.67 -6.62
C ILE A 30 -1.87 -20.91 -7.63
N ILE A 31 -1.30 -20.48 -8.75
CA ILE A 31 -2.03 -19.79 -9.84
C ILE A 31 -3.20 -20.64 -10.32
N LYS A 32 -2.99 -21.95 -10.55
CA LYS A 32 -4.08 -22.88 -10.96
C LYS A 32 -5.21 -22.91 -9.93
N LYS A 33 -4.89 -22.92 -8.63
CA LYS A 33 -5.89 -22.93 -7.56
C LYS A 33 -6.65 -21.62 -7.48
N ILE A 34 -5.96 -20.48 -7.69
CA ILE A 34 -6.58 -19.16 -7.80
C ILE A 34 -7.54 -19.13 -8.99
N ASP A 35 -7.10 -19.57 -10.17
CA ASP A 35 -7.93 -19.62 -11.38
C ASP A 35 -9.17 -20.51 -11.19
N GLN A 36 -9.03 -21.65 -10.52
CA GLN A 36 -10.15 -22.53 -10.17
C GLN A 36 -11.14 -21.85 -9.23
N LEU A 37 -10.65 -21.12 -8.22
CA LEU A 37 -11.48 -20.35 -7.31
C LEU A 37 -12.25 -19.26 -8.08
N GLN A 38 -11.56 -18.47 -8.90
CA GLN A 38 -12.17 -17.40 -9.69
C GLN A 38 -13.21 -17.96 -10.70
N SER A 39 -12.91 -19.07 -11.36
CA SER A 39 -13.84 -19.75 -12.26
C SER A 39 -15.12 -20.23 -11.56
N LYS A 40 -15.02 -20.62 -10.28
CA LYS A 40 -16.18 -21.03 -9.46
C LYS A 40 -17.00 -19.83 -9.00
N ILE A 41 -16.37 -18.74 -8.61
CA ILE A 41 -17.02 -17.53 -8.06
C ILE A 41 -17.62 -16.70 -9.22
N GLN A 42 -16.97 -16.66 -10.39
CA GLN A 42 -17.32 -15.83 -11.54
C GLN A 42 -17.47 -14.34 -11.17
N PRO A 43 -16.45 -13.71 -10.59
CA PRO A 43 -16.56 -12.39 -9.98
C PRO A 43 -16.95 -11.31 -11.01
N THR A 44 -16.36 -11.31 -12.20
CA THR A 44 -16.69 -10.36 -13.28
C THR A 44 -18.15 -10.41 -13.68
N GLN A 45 -18.71 -11.62 -13.88
CA GLN A 45 -20.12 -11.75 -14.26
C GLN A 45 -21.04 -11.30 -13.12
N THR A 46 -20.70 -11.66 -11.89
CA THR A 46 -21.47 -11.29 -10.69
C THR A 46 -21.45 -9.77 -10.50
N ALA A 47 -20.29 -9.15 -10.54
CA ALA A 47 -20.11 -7.71 -10.41
C ALA A 47 -20.90 -6.91 -11.45
N ARG A 48 -20.83 -7.29 -12.72
CA ARG A 48 -21.60 -6.66 -13.80
C ARG A 48 -23.11 -6.77 -13.59
N LYS A 49 -23.61 -7.93 -13.16
CA LYS A 49 -25.03 -8.11 -12.80
C LYS A 49 -25.45 -7.21 -11.64
N MET A 50 -24.63 -7.13 -10.59
CA MET A 50 -24.89 -6.27 -9.44
C MET A 50 -24.90 -4.79 -9.82
N ALA A 51 -23.92 -4.33 -10.57
CA ALA A 51 -23.84 -2.96 -11.05
C ALA A 51 -25.00 -2.59 -11.98
N ALA A 52 -25.39 -3.48 -12.90
CA ALA A 52 -26.47 -3.25 -13.86
C ALA A 52 -27.88 -3.27 -13.23
N LYS A 53 -28.06 -3.95 -12.09
CA LYS A 53 -29.35 -4.03 -11.40
C LYS A 53 -29.87 -2.64 -11.03
N LYS A 54 -31.14 -2.37 -11.31
CA LYS A 54 -31.81 -1.14 -10.86
C LYS A 54 -31.98 -1.19 -9.34
N ASP A 55 -31.43 -0.19 -8.65
CA ASP A 55 -31.48 -0.09 -7.21
C ASP A 55 -31.60 1.37 -6.78
N ARG A 56 -32.80 1.73 -6.33
CA ARG A 56 -33.13 3.12 -5.93
C ARG A 56 -32.34 3.58 -4.69
N ASN A 57 -32.02 2.66 -3.79
CA ASN A 57 -31.31 3.01 -2.56
C ASN A 57 -29.85 3.32 -2.86
N ARG A 58 -29.19 2.44 -3.60
CA ARG A 58 -27.83 2.69 -4.09
C ARG A 58 -27.77 4.01 -4.88
N ASP A 59 -28.68 4.20 -5.84
CA ASP A 59 -28.66 5.41 -6.70
C ASP A 59 -28.84 6.69 -5.87
N LYS A 60 -29.61 6.65 -4.76
CA LYS A 60 -29.71 7.78 -3.81
C LYS A 60 -28.41 8.01 -3.05
N ILE A 61 -27.70 6.97 -2.64
CA ILE A 61 -26.40 7.09 -1.98
C ILE A 61 -25.39 7.74 -2.94
N LEU A 62 -25.30 7.24 -4.18
CA LEU A 62 -24.40 7.82 -5.18
C LEU A 62 -24.69 9.28 -5.48
N LYS A 63 -25.97 9.68 -5.51
CA LYS A 63 -26.35 11.09 -5.65
C LYS A 63 -26.02 11.90 -4.41
N ARG A 64 -26.12 11.32 -3.21
CA ARG A 64 -25.72 12.01 -1.99
C ARG A 64 -24.21 12.23 -1.91
N VAL A 65 -23.41 11.25 -2.36
CA VAL A 65 -21.95 11.39 -2.51
C VAL A 65 -21.62 12.60 -3.40
N GLU A 66 -22.29 12.72 -4.55
CA GLU A 66 -22.11 13.86 -5.47
C GLU A 66 -22.46 15.20 -4.80
N THR A 67 -23.60 15.25 -4.09
CA THR A 67 -24.00 16.46 -3.36
C THR A 67 -22.99 16.86 -2.28
N LEU A 68 -22.48 15.89 -1.50
CA LEU A 68 -21.47 16.16 -0.47
C LEU A 68 -20.15 16.65 -1.08
N TRP A 69 -19.78 16.09 -2.22
CA TRP A 69 -18.61 16.52 -2.97
C TRP A 69 -18.74 17.95 -3.46
N ASP A 70 -19.82 18.26 -4.15
CA ASP A 70 -20.05 19.60 -4.73
C ASP A 70 -20.24 20.69 -3.67
N ASP A 71 -20.90 20.37 -2.54
CA ASP A 71 -21.23 21.36 -1.52
C ASP A 71 -20.05 21.71 -0.60
N GLN A 72 -19.12 20.76 -0.36
CA GLN A 72 -18.09 20.95 0.68
C GLN A 72 -16.78 20.19 0.44
N LEU A 73 -16.82 18.93 -0.02
CA LEU A 73 -15.65 18.06 0.06
C LEU A 73 -14.64 18.31 -1.07
N ARG A 74 -15.08 18.88 -2.19
CA ARG A 74 -14.20 19.39 -3.24
C ARG A 74 -13.33 20.53 -2.70
N ASP A 75 -13.92 21.50 -2.01
CA ASP A 75 -13.19 22.63 -1.44
C ASP A 75 -12.23 22.17 -0.34
N LEU A 76 -12.59 21.11 0.41
CA LEU A 76 -11.69 20.47 1.37
C LEU A 76 -10.49 19.82 0.65
N SER A 77 -10.71 19.13 -0.47
CA SER A 77 -9.64 18.56 -1.28
C SER A 77 -8.68 19.63 -1.79
N ASP A 78 -9.21 20.75 -2.30
CA ASP A 78 -8.41 21.86 -2.77
C ASP A 78 -7.64 22.54 -1.64
N HIS A 79 -8.26 22.68 -0.46
CA HIS A 79 -7.60 23.25 0.71
C HIS A 79 -6.37 22.43 1.11
N ILE A 80 -6.49 21.09 1.22
CA ILE A 80 -5.35 20.20 1.52
C ILE A 80 -4.33 20.28 0.38
N GLY A 81 -4.79 20.28 -0.88
CA GLY A 81 -3.94 20.39 -2.06
C GLY A 81 -3.10 21.68 -2.10
N GLN A 82 -3.63 22.79 -1.59
CA GLN A 82 -2.96 24.09 -1.52
C GLN A 82 -2.05 24.23 -0.30
N ASN A 83 -2.21 23.40 0.73
CA ASN A 83 -1.45 23.42 1.97
C ASN A 83 -0.76 22.06 2.22
N PRO A 84 0.17 21.62 1.35
CA PRO A 84 0.78 20.32 1.43
C PRO A 84 1.70 20.21 2.65
N GLU A 85 1.49 19.17 3.48
CA GLU A 85 2.29 18.85 4.65
C GLU A 85 2.97 17.49 4.46
N ILE A 86 4.23 17.39 4.86
CA ILE A 86 4.98 16.13 4.77
C ILE A 86 4.60 15.16 5.89
N GLY A 87 4.80 13.88 5.64
CA GLY A 87 4.48 12.81 6.58
C GLY A 87 4.98 13.06 8.00
N PHE A 88 4.17 12.69 8.99
CA PHE A 88 4.30 12.94 10.44
C PHE A 88 4.26 14.42 10.86
N GLN A 89 3.93 15.35 9.96
CA GLN A 89 3.79 16.78 10.22
C GLN A 89 2.49 17.36 9.65
N GLU A 90 1.50 16.51 9.39
CA GLU A 90 0.22 16.85 8.75
C GLU A 90 -0.77 17.45 9.77
N TYR A 91 -0.32 18.43 10.57
CA TYR A 91 -1.10 18.96 11.69
C TYR A 91 -2.32 19.78 11.24
N GLU A 92 -2.18 20.61 10.20
CA GLU A 92 -3.27 21.42 9.67
C GLU A 92 -4.29 20.55 8.93
N SER A 93 -3.80 19.59 8.15
CA SER A 93 -4.63 18.59 7.46
C SER A 93 -5.48 17.80 8.45
N VAL A 94 -4.89 17.27 9.52
CA VAL A 94 -5.59 16.50 10.55
C VAL A 94 -6.62 17.37 11.29
N ASP A 95 -6.26 18.60 11.69
CA ASP A 95 -7.19 19.51 12.35
C ASP A 95 -8.40 19.82 11.47
N THR A 96 -8.17 20.08 10.20
CA THR A 96 -9.23 20.38 9.21
C THR A 96 -10.11 19.16 8.94
N LEU A 97 -9.50 18.02 8.62
CA LEU A 97 -10.20 16.77 8.31
C LEU A 97 -11.06 16.29 9.48
N THR A 98 -10.52 16.34 10.70
CA THR A 98 -11.22 15.87 11.90
C THR A 98 -12.40 16.78 12.26
N LYS A 99 -12.28 18.11 12.12
CA LYS A 99 -13.38 19.04 12.30
C LYS A 99 -14.52 18.80 11.30
N VAL A 100 -14.20 18.52 10.04
CA VAL A 100 -15.20 18.19 9.03
C VAL A 100 -15.93 16.89 9.39
N LEU A 101 -15.22 15.83 9.80
CA LEU A 101 -15.86 14.58 10.24
C LEU A 101 -16.76 14.76 11.47
N GLN A 102 -16.30 15.55 12.46
CA GLN A 102 -17.12 15.88 13.62
C GLN A 102 -18.41 16.65 13.24
N SER A 103 -18.36 17.52 12.23
CA SER A 103 -19.55 18.23 11.75
C SER A 103 -20.59 17.28 11.12
N PHE A 104 -20.15 16.10 10.63
CA PHE A 104 -21.02 15.02 10.14
C PHE A 104 -21.42 14.01 11.22
N GLY A 105 -21.10 14.27 12.49
CA GLY A 105 -21.51 13.44 13.62
C GLY A 105 -20.60 12.24 13.89
N PHE A 106 -19.42 12.19 13.32
CA PHE A 106 -18.42 11.18 13.68
C PHE A 106 -17.70 11.56 14.97
N SER A 107 -17.44 10.60 15.84
CA SER A 107 -16.49 10.75 16.93
C SER A 107 -15.06 10.60 16.41
N VAL A 108 -14.11 11.39 16.93
CA VAL A 108 -12.72 11.36 16.44
C VAL A 108 -11.75 11.20 17.61
N THR A 109 -10.77 10.32 17.43
CA THR A 109 -9.64 10.15 18.36
C THR A 109 -8.35 10.29 17.57
N ILE A 110 -7.55 11.31 17.91
CA ILE A 110 -6.25 11.61 17.31
C ILE A 110 -5.13 10.97 18.16
N GLY A 111 -3.95 10.78 17.58
CA GLY A 111 -2.76 10.23 18.27
C GLY A 111 -2.74 8.71 18.32
N GLN A 112 -3.28 8.05 17.30
CA GLN A 112 -3.34 6.58 17.23
C GLN A 112 -1.95 5.96 17.14
N ALA A 113 -1.75 4.84 17.83
CA ALA A 113 -0.48 4.11 17.85
C ALA A 113 0.74 4.97 18.22
N GLY A 114 0.54 6.07 18.96
CA GLY A 114 1.60 7.03 19.30
C GLY A 114 2.01 7.98 18.18
N LEU A 115 1.29 7.98 17.06
CA LEU A 115 1.49 8.88 15.91
C LEU A 115 0.59 10.11 16.08
N GLU A 116 1.19 11.29 16.27
CA GLU A 116 0.44 12.52 16.59
C GLU A 116 -0.56 12.94 15.53
N THR A 117 -0.28 12.63 14.28
CA THR A 117 -1.13 12.99 13.14
C THR A 117 -2.03 11.84 12.65
N ALA A 118 -1.95 10.64 13.26
CA ALA A 118 -2.89 9.55 12.96
C ALA A 118 -4.20 9.71 13.73
N PHE A 119 -5.34 9.40 13.10
CA PHE A 119 -6.64 9.43 13.78
C PHE A 119 -7.53 8.24 13.40
N VAL A 120 -8.47 7.94 14.28
CA VAL A 120 -9.63 7.09 13.98
C VAL A 120 -10.89 7.91 14.17
N SER A 121 -11.73 7.92 13.16
CA SER A 121 -13.05 8.50 13.23
C SER A 121 -14.09 7.38 13.13
N GLU A 122 -15.10 7.42 14.00
CA GLU A 122 -16.10 6.37 14.12
C GLU A 122 -17.53 6.94 14.15
N TRP A 123 -18.40 6.31 13.39
CA TRP A 123 -19.84 6.52 13.45
C TRP A 123 -20.52 5.17 13.66
N GLU A 124 -21.32 5.07 14.72
CA GLU A 124 -22.11 3.87 15.03
C GLU A 124 -23.59 4.13 14.74
N SER A 125 -24.20 3.19 14.02
CA SER A 125 -25.62 3.28 13.72
C SER A 125 -26.45 3.21 15.00
N PRO A 126 -27.46 4.09 15.19
CA PRO A 126 -28.39 4.02 16.33
C PRO A 126 -29.31 2.79 16.27
N ALA A 127 -29.27 2.00 15.21
CA ALA A 127 -30.08 0.80 15.05
C ALA A 127 -29.60 -0.33 15.97
N LYS A 128 -30.55 -1.04 16.60
CA LYS A 128 -30.19 -2.19 17.44
C LYS A 128 -29.80 -3.41 16.60
N GLY A 129 -28.81 -4.15 17.08
CA GLY A 129 -28.37 -5.41 16.48
C GLY A 129 -26.88 -5.39 16.13
N LYS A 130 -26.36 -6.53 15.69
CA LYS A 130 -25.00 -6.65 15.16
C LYS A 130 -24.99 -6.31 13.67
N GLY A 131 -24.14 -5.40 13.27
CA GLY A 131 -23.83 -5.10 11.89
C GLY A 131 -22.32 -5.16 11.61
N PRO A 132 -21.91 -5.01 10.36
CA PRO A 132 -20.50 -5.00 10.01
C PRO A 132 -19.82 -3.71 10.46
N THR A 133 -18.50 -3.78 10.69
CA THR A 133 -17.63 -2.63 10.81
C THR A 133 -16.92 -2.40 9.46
N LEU A 134 -17.23 -1.27 8.84
CA LEU A 134 -16.74 -0.88 7.52
C LEU A 134 -15.64 0.17 7.68
N GLY A 135 -14.45 -0.13 7.20
CA GLY A 135 -13.29 0.75 7.29
C GLY A 135 -12.99 1.47 5.97
N LEU A 136 -12.57 2.72 6.05
CA LEU A 136 -12.02 3.47 4.93
C LEU A 136 -10.66 4.04 5.34
N PHE A 137 -9.65 3.91 4.47
CA PHE A 137 -8.41 4.64 4.66
C PHE A 137 -8.51 6.05 4.09
N ALA A 138 -7.88 6.97 4.78
CA ALA A 138 -7.77 8.37 4.43
C ALA A 138 -6.31 8.80 4.58
N GLU A 139 -5.63 9.01 3.46
CA GLU A 139 -4.27 9.52 3.36
C GLU A 139 -4.33 11.04 3.09
N TYR A 140 -3.34 11.79 3.55
CA TYR A 140 -3.32 13.26 3.45
C TYR A 140 -1.92 13.87 3.47
N ASP A 141 -0.87 13.04 3.49
CA ASP A 141 0.50 13.52 3.43
C ASP A 141 0.93 13.89 2.01
N ALA A 142 1.97 14.71 1.92
CA ALA A 142 2.57 15.18 0.69
C ALA A 142 4.01 14.69 0.55
N LEU A 143 4.46 14.55 -0.68
CA LEU A 143 5.87 14.36 -1.02
C LEU A 143 6.69 15.57 -0.57
N ARG A 144 7.90 15.32 -0.07
CA ARG A 144 8.79 16.38 0.40
C ARG A 144 9.14 17.39 -0.70
N GLY A 145 9.33 16.93 -1.94
CA GLY A 145 9.83 17.76 -3.04
C GLY A 145 11.26 18.28 -2.83
N THR A 146 11.80 18.92 -3.85
CA THR A 146 13.13 19.58 -3.79
C THR A 146 13.04 21.06 -3.43
N LYS A 147 11.89 21.69 -3.67
CA LYS A 147 11.63 23.12 -3.39
C LYS A 147 10.64 23.29 -2.26
N GLU A 148 9.55 22.59 -2.34
CA GLU A 148 8.40 22.64 -1.43
C GLU A 148 7.69 21.30 -1.40
N PRO A 149 6.95 20.97 -0.34
CA PRO A 149 6.04 19.82 -0.33
C PRO A 149 5.00 19.93 -1.45
N PHE A 150 4.52 18.80 -1.98
CA PHE A 150 3.50 18.78 -3.03
C PHE A 150 2.76 17.45 -3.08
N HIS A 151 1.47 17.47 -3.40
CA HIS A 151 0.63 16.27 -3.50
C HIS A 151 0.77 15.55 -4.85
N GLY A 152 1.99 15.12 -5.20
CA GLY A 152 2.26 14.39 -6.44
C GLY A 152 1.66 12.99 -6.50
N CYS A 153 1.18 12.46 -5.37
CA CYS A 153 0.40 11.22 -5.27
C CYS A 153 -1.10 11.45 -5.08
N GLN A 154 -1.53 12.71 -5.04
CA GLN A 154 -2.94 13.14 -4.97
C GLN A 154 -3.68 12.73 -3.68
N HIS A 155 -2.98 12.57 -2.55
CA HIS A 155 -3.57 12.25 -1.25
C HIS A 155 -4.57 13.33 -0.78
N ASN A 156 -4.44 14.56 -1.28
CA ASN A 156 -5.41 15.64 -1.03
C ASN A 156 -6.85 15.28 -1.43
N GLY A 157 -7.05 14.40 -2.42
CA GLY A 157 -8.38 13.96 -2.87
C GLY A 157 -8.90 12.72 -2.17
N GLN A 158 -8.02 11.88 -1.61
CA GLN A 158 -8.40 10.58 -1.04
C GLN A 158 -9.27 10.72 0.22
N SER A 159 -8.83 11.53 1.19
CA SER A 159 -9.59 11.73 2.43
C SER A 159 -10.99 12.30 2.17
N PRO A 160 -11.18 13.38 1.37
CA PRO A 160 -12.51 13.87 1.03
C PRO A 160 -13.37 12.85 0.28
N ALA A 161 -12.80 12.02 -0.60
CA ALA A 161 -13.51 10.94 -1.28
C ALA A 161 -14.00 9.85 -0.30
N ALA A 162 -13.16 9.46 0.66
CA ALA A 162 -13.53 8.53 1.72
C ALA A 162 -14.66 9.11 2.59
N PHE A 163 -14.60 10.42 2.92
CA PHE A 163 -15.62 11.10 3.71
C PHE A 163 -16.97 11.14 3.00
N ALA A 164 -17.00 11.48 1.70
CA ALA A 164 -18.21 11.48 0.91
C ALA A 164 -18.90 10.11 0.93
N SER A 165 -18.11 9.04 0.79
CA SER A 165 -18.59 7.66 0.81
C SER A 165 -19.15 7.28 2.19
N ALA A 166 -18.40 7.56 3.25
CA ALA A 166 -18.73 7.22 4.62
C ALA A 166 -20.00 7.96 5.10
N VAL A 167 -20.06 9.27 4.89
CA VAL A 167 -21.21 10.10 5.32
C VAL A 167 -22.48 9.70 4.59
N ALA A 168 -22.43 9.55 3.26
CA ALA A 168 -23.61 9.14 2.48
C ALA A 168 -24.11 7.75 2.92
N LEU A 169 -23.22 6.83 3.27
CA LEU A 169 -23.59 5.51 3.78
C LEU A 169 -24.16 5.60 5.20
N ALA A 170 -23.57 6.39 6.09
CA ALA A 170 -24.04 6.60 7.46
C ALA A 170 -25.49 7.13 7.48
N GLU A 171 -25.77 8.19 6.70
CA GLU A 171 -27.13 8.73 6.54
C GLU A 171 -28.11 7.69 6.00
N PHE A 172 -27.68 6.84 5.07
CA PHE A 172 -28.51 5.73 4.58
C PHE A 172 -28.77 4.69 5.66
N MET A 173 -27.74 4.26 6.40
CA MET A 173 -27.86 3.28 7.49
C MET A 173 -28.82 3.78 8.58
N GLU A 174 -28.69 5.03 9.00
CA GLU A 174 -29.58 5.65 9.97
C GLU A 174 -31.03 5.64 9.48
N LYS A 175 -31.27 6.12 8.26
CA LYS A 175 -32.59 6.18 7.65
C LYS A 175 -33.25 4.81 7.49
N GLN A 176 -32.48 3.80 7.14
CA GLN A 176 -32.98 2.42 6.94
C GLN A 176 -32.95 1.59 8.23
N LYS A 177 -32.45 2.16 9.33
CA LYS A 177 -32.24 1.47 10.62
C LYS A 177 -31.41 0.19 10.48
N LEU A 178 -30.34 0.26 9.69
CA LEU A 178 -29.38 -0.82 9.50
C LEU A 178 -28.29 -0.72 10.56
N PRO A 179 -28.02 -1.79 11.34
CA PRO A 179 -26.95 -1.78 12.32
C PRO A 179 -25.56 -1.88 11.65
N GLY A 180 -24.55 -1.34 12.32
CA GLY A 180 -23.16 -1.41 11.89
C GLY A 180 -22.38 -0.17 12.28
N THR A 181 -21.09 -0.22 12.02
CA THR A 181 -20.12 0.85 12.34
C THR A 181 -19.37 1.25 11.07
N ILE A 182 -19.16 2.53 10.89
CA ILE A 182 -18.27 3.06 9.85
C ILE A 182 -17.08 3.68 10.56
N LYS A 183 -15.87 3.25 10.16
CA LYS A 183 -14.60 3.80 10.65
C LYS A 183 -13.83 4.44 9.51
N ILE A 184 -13.27 5.62 9.76
CA ILE A 184 -12.31 6.24 8.87
C ILE A 184 -10.98 6.27 9.62
N PHE A 185 -9.98 5.65 9.02
CA PHE A 185 -8.64 5.59 9.54
C PHE A 185 -7.79 6.64 8.83
N GLY A 186 -7.49 7.74 9.53
CA GLY A 186 -6.55 8.74 9.06
C GLY A 186 -5.13 8.20 9.22
N THR A 187 -4.49 7.93 8.10
CA THR A 187 -3.19 7.27 8.03
C THR A 187 -2.15 8.23 7.46
N PRO A 188 -1.30 8.83 8.33
CA PRO A 188 -0.27 9.77 7.91
C PRO A 188 0.90 9.07 7.21
N ALA A 189 1.80 9.85 6.63
CA ALA A 189 3.14 9.45 6.22
C ALA A 189 3.21 8.20 5.33
N GLU A 190 2.35 8.13 4.31
CA GLU A 190 2.41 7.07 3.29
C GLU A 190 3.70 7.19 2.46
N GLU A 191 4.10 8.43 2.15
CA GLU A 191 5.22 8.77 1.26
C GLU A 191 6.61 8.64 1.91
N MET A 192 6.69 8.18 3.15
CA MET A 192 7.95 8.09 3.86
C MET A 192 7.98 6.98 4.91
N GLY A 193 9.20 6.53 5.24
CA GLY A 193 9.38 5.54 6.33
C GLY A 193 9.70 6.21 7.68
N PRO A 194 9.31 5.55 8.79
CA PRO A 194 8.64 4.25 8.88
C PRO A 194 7.17 4.31 8.43
N PRO A 195 6.63 3.23 7.82
CA PRO A 195 5.27 3.24 7.29
C PRO A 195 4.22 3.28 8.42
N ALA A 196 3.45 4.36 8.48
CA ALA A 196 2.48 4.58 9.55
C ALA A 196 1.39 3.51 9.64
N LYS A 197 0.87 3.03 8.48
CA LYS A 197 -0.15 1.96 8.48
C LYS A 197 0.36 0.65 9.08
N VAL A 198 1.66 0.33 8.91
CA VAL A 198 2.27 -0.85 9.54
C VAL A 198 2.31 -0.66 11.06
N ILE A 199 2.74 0.50 11.55
CA ILE A 199 2.75 0.84 12.98
C ILE A 199 1.32 0.76 13.57
N MET A 200 0.34 1.32 12.87
CA MET A 200 -1.07 1.26 13.27
C MET A 200 -1.61 -0.18 13.26
N PHE A 201 -1.20 -0.98 12.28
CA PHE A 201 -1.58 -2.39 12.20
C PHE A 201 -1.01 -3.22 13.37
N GLU A 202 0.26 -3.05 13.68
CA GLU A 202 0.92 -3.72 14.80
C GLU A 202 0.32 -3.32 16.15
N ALA A 203 -0.14 -2.06 16.27
CA ALA A 203 -0.87 -1.57 17.44
C ALA A 203 -2.33 -2.04 17.51
N GLY A 204 -2.83 -2.80 16.53
CA GLY A 204 -4.19 -3.33 16.51
C GLY A 204 -5.28 -2.29 16.18
N VAL A 205 -4.92 -1.13 15.61
CA VAL A 205 -5.87 -0.05 15.30
C VAL A 205 -6.99 -0.49 14.35
N PHE A 206 -6.71 -1.46 13.47
CA PHE A 206 -7.66 -1.95 12.48
C PHE A 206 -8.46 -3.18 12.95
N ASP A 207 -8.20 -3.68 14.15
CA ASP A 207 -8.85 -4.88 14.67
C ASP A 207 -10.38 -4.72 14.75
N GLY A 208 -11.09 -5.80 14.43
CA GLY A 208 -12.54 -5.82 14.42
C GLY A 208 -13.20 -5.17 13.19
N THR A 209 -12.41 -4.74 12.20
CA THR A 209 -12.92 -4.25 10.91
C THR A 209 -13.20 -5.45 9.98
N ASP A 210 -14.37 -5.45 9.34
CA ASP A 210 -14.83 -6.55 8.47
C ASP A 210 -14.45 -6.34 6.99
N LEU A 211 -14.31 -5.10 6.56
CA LEU A 211 -13.94 -4.70 5.20
C LEU A 211 -13.18 -3.37 5.25
N ILE A 212 -12.13 -3.23 4.45
CA ILE A 212 -11.43 -1.97 4.25
C ILE A 212 -11.48 -1.54 2.79
N VAL A 213 -11.80 -0.28 2.54
CA VAL A 213 -11.81 0.33 1.21
C VAL A 213 -10.92 1.57 1.22
N ARG A 214 -10.16 1.76 0.17
CA ARG A 214 -9.44 3.01 -0.08
C ARG A 214 -9.58 3.41 -1.55
N SER A 215 -9.17 4.62 -1.89
CA SER A 215 -8.97 5.05 -3.27
C SER A 215 -7.53 5.48 -3.50
N HIS A 216 -7.12 5.49 -4.75
CA HIS A 216 -5.85 6.06 -5.16
C HIS A 216 -5.96 6.64 -6.57
N GLY A 217 -5.63 7.92 -6.74
CA GLY A 217 -5.62 8.57 -8.05
C GLY A 217 -4.62 7.91 -9.00
N THR A 218 -5.04 7.62 -10.23
CA THR A 218 -4.25 6.90 -11.23
C THR A 218 -4.29 7.58 -12.60
N ASP A 219 -3.43 7.15 -13.52
CA ASP A 219 -3.38 7.60 -14.92
C ASP A 219 -4.31 6.81 -15.84
N GLU A 220 -4.97 5.78 -15.33
CA GLU A 220 -6.02 5.03 -16.00
C GLU A 220 -7.02 4.44 -15.00
N THR A 221 -8.25 4.20 -15.45
CA THR A 221 -9.25 3.48 -14.65
C THR A 221 -9.03 1.99 -14.80
N THR A 222 -8.65 1.32 -13.73
CA THR A 222 -8.19 -0.07 -13.78
C THR A 222 -8.62 -0.88 -12.56
N ARG A 223 -8.24 -2.15 -12.53
CA ARG A 223 -8.39 -3.07 -11.40
C ARG A 223 -7.23 -4.03 -11.34
N ASN A 224 -7.08 -4.71 -10.22
CA ASN A 224 -6.04 -5.69 -10.02
C ASN A 224 -6.54 -7.11 -10.24
N LYS A 225 -5.63 -8.01 -10.65
CA LYS A 225 -5.91 -9.45 -10.67
C LYS A 225 -6.10 -9.95 -9.26
N PRO A 226 -7.03 -10.90 -9.05
CA PRO A 226 -7.15 -11.57 -7.76
C PRO A 226 -5.91 -12.40 -7.45
N GLY A 227 -5.56 -12.45 -6.18
CA GLY A 227 -4.42 -13.23 -5.70
C GLY A 227 -3.58 -12.50 -4.69
N PHE A 228 -2.34 -12.88 -4.61
CA PHE A 228 -1.28 -12.20 -3.91
C PHE A 228 -0.11 -12.06 -4.87
N GLY A 229 0.69 -11.05 -4.69
CA GLY A 229 1.79 -10.74 -5.59
C GLY A 229 2.14 -9.28 -5.49
N VAL A 230 3.06 -8.88 -6.27
CA VAL A 230 3.91 -7.77 -6.01
C VAL A 230 3.51 -6.60 -6.86
N CYS A 231 2.87 -5.62 -6.27
CA CYS A 231 2.87 -4.28 -6.83
C CYS A 231 4.30 -3.71 -6.78
N CYS A 232 4.82 -3.60 -5.58
CA CYS A 232 5.95 -2.74 -5.29
C CYS A 232 7.14 -3.48 -4.69
N LEU A 233 7.14 -4.81 -4.73
CA LEU A 233 8.07 -5.71 -4.07
C LEU A 233 7.95 -5.65 -2.52
N ASN A 234 8.19 -6.77 -1.86
CA ASN A 234 8.41 -6.74 -0.42
C ASN A 234 9.67 -5.92 -0.13
N ILE A 235 9.63 -5.05 0.87
CA ILE A 235 10.70 -4.09 1.18
C ILE A 235 11.13 -4.24 2.62
N ASN A 236 12.45 -4.20 2.87
CA ASN A 236 13.03 -3.89 4.15
C ASN A 236 13.75 -2.53 4.06
N MET A 237 13.48 -1.64 5.02
CA MET A 237 14.14 -0.35 5.19
C MET A 237 15.12 -0.48 6.34
N VAL A 238 16.43 -0.36 6.09
CA VAL A 238 17.44 -0.71 7.07
C VAL A 238 18.55 0.33 7.12
N LYS A 239 18.77 0.91 8.30
CA LYS A 239 19.94 1.75 8.59
C LYS A 239 21.03 0.92 9.25
N TYR A 240 22.24 1.03 8.71
CA TYR A 240 23.45 0.44 9.24
C TYR A 240 24.28 1.57 9.84
N ILE A 241 24.29 1.65 11.18
CA ILE A 241 24.89 2.73 11.94
C ILE A 241 26.26 2.25 12.46
N PHE A 242 27.33 2.79 11.88
CA PHE A 242 28.69 2.49 12.29
C PHE A 242 29.15 3.49 13.33
N GLU A 243 29.68 2.99 14.46
CA GLU A 243 30.23 3.78 15.55
C GLU A 243 31.70 3.45 15.74
N GLY A 244 32.54 4.48 15.70
CA GLY A 244 33.97 4.40 15.79
C GLY A 244 34.53 5.17 17.00
N ARG A 245 35.69 5.80 16.80
CA ARG A 245 36.34 6.66 17.79
C ARG A 245 37.00 7.83 17.09
N PRO A 246 36.71 9.08 17.49
CA PRO A 246 37.33 10.25 16.87
C PRO A 246 38.83 10.35 17.22
N ALA A 247 39.57 10.94 16.35
CA ALA A 247 40.97 11.32 16.57
C ALA A 247 41.38 12.42 15.61
N HIS A 248 42.42 13.17 15.94
CA HIS A 248 43.00 14.14 15.04
C HIS A 248 43.68 13.42 13.87
N GLN A 249 43.54 13.92 12.63
CA GLN A 249 44.13 13.29 11.41
C GLN A 249 45.64 12.96 11.54
N ARG A 250 46.41 13.77 12.20
CA ARG A 250 47.86 13.53 12.42
C ARG A 250 48.15 12.36 13.37
N SER A 251 47.18 11.90 14.11
CA SER A 251 47.26 10.77 15.03
C SER A 251 46.08 9.78 14.81
N SER A 252 45.69 9.58 13.55
CA SER A 252 44.54 8.78 13.16
C SER A 252 44.57 7.31 13.65
N TRP A 253 45.79 6.77 13.92
CA TRP A 253 45.99 5.45 14.52
C TRP A 253 45.33 5.28 15.91
N ASN A 254 45.04 6.39 16.58
CA ASN A 254 44.30 6.41 17.84
C ASN A 254 42.78 6.34 17.64
N GLY A 255 42.31 6.58 16.41
CA GLY A 255 40.89 6.56 16.05
C GLY A 255 40.38 5.18 15.63
N ARG A 256 39.08 5.12 15.35
CA ARG A 256 38.40 4.06 14.61
C ARG A 256 37.46 4.72 13.62
N ASN A 257 37.74 4.61 12.34
CA ASN A 257 37.03 5.38 11.32
C ASN A 257 35.73 4.70 10.89
N ALA A 258 34.60 5.27 11.35
CA ALA A 258 33.26 4.77 11.00
C ALA A 258 32.94 4.92 9.51
N LEU A 259 33.43 5.99 8.85
CA LEU A 259 33.22 6.16 7.40
C LEU A 259 33.95 5.08 6.59
N THR A 260 35.16 4.68 7.02
CA THR A 260 35.84 3.55 6.37
C THR A 260 35.02 2.27 6.43
N ALA A 261 34.40 2.00 7.59
CA ALA A 261 33.50 0.85 7.73
C ALA A 261 32.28 0.96 6.79
N ALA A 262 31.65 2.13 6.74
CA ALA A 262 30.50 2.41 5.88
C ALA A 262 30.82 2.24 4.39
N VAL A 263 31.95 2.77 3.92
CA VAL A 263 32.39 2.65 2.52
C VAL A 263 32.73 1.19 2.18
N GLN A 264 33.46 0.49 3.06
CA GLN A 264 33.76 -0.92 2.87
C GLN A 264 32.48 -1.76 2.80
N PHE A 265 31.53 -1.51 3.69
CA PHE A 265 30.22 -2.16 3.68
C PHE A 265 29.47 -1.89 2.38
N TYR A 266 29.36 -0.62 1.94
CA TYR A 266 28.68 -0.23 0.72
C TYR A 266 29.26 -0.95 -0.50
N THR A 267 30.58 -0.96 -0.63
CA THR A 267 31.29 -1.68 -1.69
C THR A 267 31.05 -3.21 -1.60
N THR A 268 31.03 -3.76 -0.40
CA THR A 268 30.75 -5.20 -0.23
C THR A 268 29.33 -5.57 -0.69
N VAL A 269 28.32 -4.72 -0.41
CA VAL A 269 26.94 -4.91 -0.90
C VAL A 269 26.92 -4.89 -2.43
N ASP A 270 27.65 -3.98 -3.09
CA ASP A 270 27.73 -3.97 -4.55
C ASP A 270 28.38 -5.26 -5.12
N HIS A 271 29.36 -5.82 -4.43
CA HIS A 271 29.95 -7.10 -4.81
C HIS A 271 29.01 -8.30 -4.54
N LEU A 272 28.06 -8.19 -3.61
CA LEU A 272 27.06 -9.22 -3.38
C LEU A 272 25.95 -9.23 -4.44
N ARG A 273 25.69 -8.12 -5.14
CA ARG A 273 24.59 -8.04 -6.13
C ARG A 273 24.58 -9.17 -7.15
N PRO A 274 25.72 -9.59 -7.74
CA PRO A 274 25.71 -10.72 -8.68
C PRO A 274 25.39 -12.08 -8.07
N THR A 275 25.41 -12.20 -6.74
CA THR A 275 25.07 -13.44 -6.02
C THR A 275 23.59 -13.52 -5.68
N PHE A 276 22.87 -12.40 -5.78
CA PHE A 276 21.42 -12.37 -5.62
C PHE A 276 20.70 -12.67 -6.92
N ARG A 277 19.46 -13.07 -6.82
CA ARG A 277 18.61 -13.33 -7.98
C ARG A 277 18.32 -12.04 -8.74
N PRO A 278 18.06 -12.10 -10.06
CA PRO A 278 17.93 -10.90 -10.91
C PRO A 278 16.84 -9.92 -10.49
N GLU A 279 15.78 -10.42 -9.79
CA GLU A 279 14.68 -9.60 -9.30
C GLU A 279 15.02 -8.77 -8.06
N ALA A 280 16.19 -9.01 -7.45
CA ALA A 280 16.65 -8.28 -6.28
C ALA A 280 16.93 -6.79 -6.63
N VAL A 281 16.28 -5.90 -5.88
CA VAL A 281 16.52 -4.46 -5.98
C VAL A 281 17.08 -3.97 -4.65
N ILE A 282 18.31 -3.42 -4.70
CA ILE A 282 18.98 -2.89 -3.52
C ILE A 282 19.42 -1.46 -3.87
N GLN A 283 18.90 -0.47 -3.13
CA GLN A 283 19.24 0.92 -3.33
C GLN A 283 19.59 1.56 -1.99
N GLY A 284 20.65 2.35 -1.94
CA GLY A 284 21.07 2.96 -0.68
C GLY A 284 21.84 4.25 -0.86
N VAL A 285 21.98 4.96 0.24
CA VAL A 285 22.71 6.22 0.37
C VAL A 285 23.56 6.22 1.65
N ILE A 286 24.51 7.12 1.75
CA ILE A 286 25.28 7.41 2.97
C ILE A 286 24.84 8.79 3.48
N PRO A 287 23.81 8.89 4.32
CA PRO A 287 23.31 10.18 4.80
C PRO A 287 24.24 10.85 5.82
N GLU A 288 25.09 10.06 6.53
CA GLU A 288 26.06 10.57 7.50
C GLU A 288 27.43 9.94 7.22
N GLY A 289 28.48 10.76 7.06
CA GLY A 289 29.83 10.29 6.75
C GLY A 289 30.96 11.07 7.46
N GLY A 290 30.65 11.73 8.56
CA GLY A 290 31.59 12.59 9.32
C GLY A 290 31.35 14.08 9.11
N VAL A 291 32.11 14.92 9.81
CA VAL A 291 31.87 16.38 9.87
C VAL A 291 32.99 17.21 9.26
N ALA A 292 34.25 16.76 9.32
CA ALA A 292 35.39 17.50 8.81
C ALA A 292 36.60 16.57 8.49
N PRO A 293 37.38 16.84 7.45
CA PRO A 293 38.45 15.92 7.01
C PRO A 293 39.66 15.85 8.00
N ASN A 294 39.79 16.77 8.91
CA ASN A 294 40.84 16.77 9.93
C ASN A 294 40.49 16.00 11.20
N VAL A 295 39.30 15.40 11.26
CA VAL A 295 38.84 14.56 12.37
C VAL A 295 38.44 13.18 11.81
N VAL A 296 38.94 12.11 12.44
CA VAL A 296 38.50 10.73 12.11
C VAL A 296 37.03 10.60 12.43
N PRO A 297 36.16 10.26 11.43
CA PRO A 297 34.74 10.08 11.65
C PRO A 297 34.44 9.00 12.70
N ASP A 298 33.71 9.35 13.73
CA ASP A 298 33.28 8.46 14.80
C ASP A 298 31.88 7.90 14.59
N ARG A 299 31.12 8.46 13.65
CA ARG A 299 29.80 7.98 13.24
C ARG A 299 29.65 8.05 11.71
N ALA A 300 29.05 7.02 11.14
CA ALA A 300 28.58 6.98 9.74
C ALA A 300 27.32 6.12 9.64
N VAL A 301 26.43 6.49 8.75
CA VAL A 301 25.17 5.78 8.53
C VAL A 301 25.06 5.42 7.04
N VAL A 302 24.70 4.18 6.77
CA VAL A 302 24.27 3.73 5.43
C VAL A 302 22.82 3.34 5.53
N ASP A 303 21.96 3.88 4.67
CA ASP A 303 20.54 3.61 4.62
C ASP A 303 20.21 2.86 3.33
N TYR A 304 19.60 1.67 3.45
CA TYR A 304 19.24 0.81 2.32
C TYR A 304 17.77 0.47 2.30
N TYR A 305 17.19 0.51 1.08
CA TYR A 305 15.95 -0.19 0.75
C TYR A 305 16.32 -1.47 0.00
N ILE A 306 15.92 -2.61 0.59
CA ILE A 306 16.18 -3.95 0.06
C ILE A 306 14.83 -4.52 -0.38
N ARG A 307 14.70 -4.90 -1.66
CA ARG A 307 13.41 -5.32 -2.25
C ARG A 307 13.55 -6.66 -2.94
N TYR A 308 12.54 -7.50 -2.78
CA TYR A 308 12.41 -8.76 -3.52
C TYR A 308 10.93 -9.17 -3.67
N PRO A 309 10.56 -9.95 -4.73
CA PRO A 309 9.20 -10.41 -4.92
C PRO A 309 8.58 -11.18 -3.75
N ASP A 310 9.32 -12.06 -3.09
CA ASP A 310 8.84 -12.81 -1.93
C ASP A 310 9.62 -12.47 -0.65
N GLU A 311 8.95 -12.56 0.49
CA GLU A 311 9.52 -12.20 1.78
C GLU A 311 10.52 -13.23 2.32
N VAL A 312 10.47 -14.48 1.82
CA VAL A 312 11.36 -15.55 2.28
C VAL A 312 12.78 -15.34 1.76
N TYR A 313 12.91 -15.07 0.45
CA TYR A 313 14.21 -14.75 -0.12
C TYR A 313 14.70 -13.35 0.30
N LEU A 314 13.78 -12.39 0.49
CA LEU A 314 14.11 -11.08 1.06
C LEU A 314 14.79 -11.20 2.42
N ALA A 315 14.30 -12.08 3.30
CA ALA A 315 14.92 -12.35 4.59
C ALA A 315 16.34 -12.92 4.45
N HIS A 316 16.59 -13.79 3.47
CA HIS A 316 17.93 -14.27 3.13
C HIS A 316 18.86 -13.14 2.69
N MET A 317 18.41 -12.28 1.78
CA MET A 317 19.17 -11.12 1.32
C MET A 317 19.54 -10.19 2.48
N ASP A 318 18.56 -9.88 3.35
CA ASP A 318 18.77 -9.04 4.52
C ASP A 318 19.82 -9.63 5.48
N ALA A 319 19.79 -10.94 5.71
CA ALA A 319 20.78 -11.64 6.54
C ALA A 319 22.20 -11.55 5.94
N MET A 320 22.35 -11.72 4.64
CA MET A 320 23.64 -11.61 3.95
C MET A 320 24.20 -10.19 4.03
N ILE A 321 23.35 -9.17 3.79
CA ILE A 321 23.76 -7.77 3.87
C ILE A 321 24.11 -7.39 5.32
N ALA A 322 23.36 -7.87 6.30
CA ALA A 322 23.67 -7.68 7.71
C ALA A 322 25.02 -8.31 8.11
N ASN A 323 25.38 -9.47 7.54
CA ASN A 323 26.67 -10.10 7.76
C ASN A 323 27.82 -9.30 7.12
N ALA A 324 27.59 -8.71 5.94
CA ALA A 324 28.54 -7.80 5.32
C ALA A 324 28.84 -6.57 6.20
N ALA A 325 27.79 -5.99 6.83
CA ALA A 325 27.95 -4.87 7.76
C ALA A 325 28.74 -5.27 9.00
N ARG A 326 28.48 -6.44 9.59
CA ARG A 326 29.23 -6.98 10.73
C ARG A 326 30.69 -7.24 10.36
N GLY A 327 30.94 -7.76 9.14
CA GLY A 327 32.29 -8.00 8.61
C GLY A 327 33.09 -6.69 8.44
N ALA A 328 32.45 -5.63 7.91
CA ALA A 328 33.08 -4.32 7.77
C ALA A 328 33.39 -3.69 9.15
N ALA A 329 32.49 -3.79 10.11
CA ALA A 329 32.71 -3.32 11.47
C ALA A 329 33.88 -4.04 12.13
N LEU A 330 33.94 -5.37 12.00
CA LEU A 330 35.06 -6.17 12.55
C LEU A 330 36.40 -5.78 11.92
N ALA A 331 36.46 -5.65 10.61
CA ALA A 331 37.68 -5.31 9.88
C ALA A 331 38.23 -3.91 10.24
N THR A 332 37.39 -2.97 10.59
CA THR A 332 37.75 -1.60 10.93
C THR A 332 37.86 -1.31 12.42
N GLY A 333 37.52 -2.29 13.25
CA GLY A 333 37.49 -2.14 14.72
C GLY A 333 36.39 -1.18 15.21
N THR A 334 35.33 -1.00 14.42
CA THR A 334 34.11 -0.22 14.76
C THR A 334 33.01 -1.13 15.32
N LYS A 335 31.91 -0.54 15.75
CA LYS A 335 30.66 -1.25 16.07
C LYS A 335 29.63 -0.96 14.98
N VAL A 336 28.68 -1.86 14.77
CA VAL A 336 27.53 -1.63 13.89
C VAL A 336 26.23 -1.95 14.62
N THR A 337 25.28 -1.01 14.56
CA THR A 337 23.88 -1.20 14.91
C THR A 337 23.09 -1.33 13.62
N ILE A 338 22.24 -2.35 13.52
CA ILE A 338 21.35 -2.60 12.36
C ILE A 338 19.95 -2.24 12.82
N ASP A 339 19.44 -1.14 12.31
CA ASP A 339 18.12 -0.60 12.63
C ASP A 339 17.17 -0.87 11.44
N ARG A 340 16.22 -1.81 11.62
CA ARG A 340 15.15 -2.11 10.68
C ARG A 340 13.95 -1.24 11.02
N TYR A 341 13.90 -0.04 10.42
CA TYR A 341 12.94 0.98 10.79
C TYR A 341 11.64 0.93 10.00
N GLY A 342 11.53 0.06 8.99
CA GLY A 342 10.28 -0.10 8.24
C GLY A 342 10.31 -1.30 7.32
N GLU A 343 9.11 -1.75 6.95
CA GLU A 343 8.91 -2.84 6.00
C GLU A 343 7.57 -2.72 5.28
N TYR A 344 7.54 -3.16 4.02
CA TYR A 344 6.31 -3.39 3.26
C TYR A 344 6.22 -4.86 2.88
N ARG A 345 4.99 -5.38 2.87
CA ARG A 345 4.72 -6.78 2.52
C ARG A 345 3.56 -6.89 1.55
N ASP A 346 3.57 -7.93 0.73
CA ASP A 346 2.46 -8.29 -0.13
C ASP A 346 1.17 -8.47 0.65
N GLY A 347 0.07 -8.09 0.02
CA GLY A 347 -1.28 -8.30 0.52
C GLY A 347 -2.09 -9.27 -0.33
N ILE A 348 -3.35 -9.41 0.03
CA ILE A 348 -4.31 -10.25 -0.67
C ILE A 348 -5.30 -9.38 -1.44
N THR A 349 -5.43 -9.66 -2.73
CA THR A 349 -6.39 -9.02 -3.64
C THR A 349 -7.61 -9.93 -3.82
N VAL A 350 -8.79 -9.42 -3.49
CA VAL A 350 -10.07 -10.14 -3.56
C VAL A 350 -10.79 -9.81 -4.88
N GLY A 351 -10.86 -10.76 -5.79
CA GLY A 351 -11.41 -10.55 -7.14
C GLY A 351 -12.86 -10.09 -7.13
N SER A 352 -13.68 -10.56 -6.19
CA SER A 352 -15.07 -10.10 -6.06
C SER A 352 -15.19 -8.61 -5.75
N LEU A 353 -14.24 -8.03 -5.00
CA LEU A 353 -14.20 -6.60 -4.69
C LEU A 353 -13.65 -5.80 -5.87
N GLU A 354 -12.54 -6.24 -6.47
CA GLU A 354 -11.90 -5.58 -7.62
C GLU A 354 -12.85 -5.50 -8.82
N GLU A 355 -13.50 -6.60 -9.17
CA GLU A 355 -14.45 -6.64 -10.29
C GLU A 355 -15.71 -5.80 -10.00
N LEU A 356 -16.14 -5.70 -8.74
CA LEU A 356 -17.26 -4.84 -8.39
C LEU A 356 -16.88 -3.35 -8.51
N ALA A 357 -15.68 -2.98 -8.05
CA ALA A 357 -15.14 -1.63 -8.21
C ALA A 357 -15.10 -1.24 -9.69
N PHE A 358 -14.51 -2.09 -10.51
CA PHE A 358 -14.37 -1.84 -11.94
C PHE A 358 -15.72 -1.77 -12.68
N ALA A 359 -16.65 -2.67 -12.36
CA ALA A 359 -18.00 -2.65 -12.95
C ALA A 359 -18.77 -1.36 -12.60
N TYR A 360 -18.51 -0.76 -11.42
CA TYR A 360 -19.09 0.54 -11.09
C TYR A 360 -18.35 1.68 -11.78
N ALA A 361 -17.04 1.63 -11.94
CA ALA A 361 -16.30 2.61 -12.73
C ALA A 361 -16.81 2.63 -14.18
N GLU A 362 -16.97 1.45 -14.82
CA GLU A 362 -17.59 1.33 -16.14
C GLU A 362 -19.01 1.93 -16.18
N LYS A 363 -19.86 1.58 -15.20
CA LYS A 363 -21.25 2.06 -15.14
C LYS A 363 -21.36 3.58 -14.97
N LEU A 364 -20.43 4.15 -14.25
CA LEU A 364 -20.38 5.61 -13.97
C LEU A 364 -19.67 6.38 -15.09
N ASN A 365 -19.27 5.70 -16.17
CA ASN A 365 -18.53 6.25 -17.30
C ASN A 365 -17.21 6.91 -16.89
N ALA A 366 -16.45 6.23 -16.02
CA ALA A 366 -15.12 6.67 -15.67
C ALA A 366 -14.24 6.82 -16.92
N PRO A 367 -13.38 7.84 -16.99
CA PRO A 367 -12.49 8.03 -18.14
C PRO A 367 -11.35 7.00 -18.14
N GLU A 368 -10.65 6.88 -19.27
CA GLU A 368 -9.44 6.08 -19.47
C GLU A 368 -9.56 4.64 -18.93
N ILE A 369 -10.67 3.96 -19.31
CA ILE A 369 -10.92 2.56 -18.92
C ILE A 369 -9.87 1.63 -19.53
N ASN A 370 -9.08 0.98 -18.70
CA ASN A 370 -8.22 -0.14 -19.09
C ASN A 370 -8.91 -1.47 -18.76
N PRO A 371 -9.37 -2.24 -19.78
CA PRO A 371 -10.09 -3.48 -19.55
C PRO A 371 -9.17 -4.62 -19.06
N GLU A 372 -7.86 -4.51 -19.25
CA GLU A 372 -6.90 -5.53 -18.84
C GLU A 372 -6.58 -5.38 -17.35
N PRO A 373 -6.86 -6.39 -16.52
CA PRO A 373 -6.55 -6.30 -15.11
C PRO A 373 -5.03 -6.27 -14.88
N GLN A 374 -4.61 -5.38 -14.00
CA GLN A 374 -3.22 -5.22 -13.61
C GLN A 374 -2.72 -6.42 -12.79
N ARG A 375 -1.44 -6.45 -12.49
CA ARG A 375 -0.88 -7.49 -11.59
C ARG A 375 -1.60 -7.44 -10.24
N PRO A 376 -1.68 -8.57 -9.50
CA PRO A 376 -2.13 -8.49 -8.12
C PRO A 376 -1.27 -7.46 -7.41
N ALA A 377 -1.90 -6.47 -6.83
CA ALA A 377 -1.20 -5.44 -6.12
C ALA A 377 -1.25 -5.77 -4.63
N GLY A 378 -0.10 -6.09 -4.05
CA GLY A 378 0.11 -5.85 -2.65
C GLY A 378 0.27 -4.33 -2.52
N TYR A 379 -0.70 -3.68 -1.95
CA TYR A 379 -0.62 -2.24 -1.79
C TYR A 379 0.33 -1.91 -0.67
N GLU A 380 1.60 -1.73 -1.02
CA GLU A 380 2.58 -1.09 -0.16
C GLU A 380 2.42 -1.48 1.33
N GLU A 381 2.20 -0.51 2.18
CA GLU A 381 1.96 -0.73 3.61
C GLU A 381 0.59 -1.34 3.96
N THR A 382 -0.37 -1.37 3.04
CA THR A 382 -1.67 -2.03 3.28
C THR A 382 -1.63 -3.55 3.14
N GLY A 383 -0.54 -4.10 2.65
CA GLY A 383 -0.38 -5.55 2.49
C GLY A 383 -0.60 -6.31 3.79
N PHE A 384 -0.07 -5.84 4.90
CA PHE A 384 -0.29 -6.43 6.22
C PHE A 384 -1.78 -6.48 6.59
N VAL A 385 -2.50 -5.40 6.30
CA VAL A 385 -3.92 -5.29 6.61
C VAL A 385 -4.73 -6.24 5.75
N THR A 386 -4.49 -6.27 4.43
CA THR A 386 -5.25 -7.11 3.51
C THR A 386 -4.98 -8.61 3.64
N ARG A 387 -3.91 -9.02 4.31
CA ARG A 387 -3.71 -10.42 4.75
C ARG A 387 -4.73 -10.87 5.79
N LYS A 388 -5.24 -9.95 6.63
CA LYS A 388 -6.17 -10.25 7.72
C LYS A 388 -7.59 -9.80 7.44
N ILE A 389 -7.77 -8.68 6.75
CA ILE A 389 -9.05 -8.03 6.50
C ILE A 389 -9.26 -7.93 4.98
N PRO A 390 -10.36 -8.43 4.43
CA PRO A 390 -10.64 -8.24 3.01
C PRO A 390 -10.69 -6.75 2.67
N GLY A 391 -10.02 -6.36 1.59
CA GLY A 391 -9.93 -4.96 1.20
C GLY A 391 -9.82 -4.77 -0.31
N VAL A 392 -10.03 -3.53 -0.74
CA VAL A 392 -9.86 -3.10 -2.12
C VAL A 392 -9.39 -1.65 -2.20
N SER A 393 -8.53 -1.37 -3.16
CA SER A 393 -8.18 -0.01 -3.56
C SER A 393 -8.87 0.30 -4.88
N VAL A 394 -9.72 1.33 -4.85
CA VAL A 394 -10.37 1.84 -6.06
C VAL A 394 -9.37 2.70 -6.83
N SER A 395 -9.26 2.46 -8.13
CA SER A 395 -8.32 3.15 -9.03
C SER A 395 -9.08 3.73 -10.21
N VAL A 396 -9.41 5.02 -10.13
CA VAL A 396 -10.05 5.78 -11.20
C VAL A 396 -9.08 6.84 -11.72
N TYR A 397 -9.10 7.04 -13.04
CA TYR A 397 -8.31 8.06 -13.70
C TYR A 397 -8.54 9.46 -13.09
N SER A 398 -7.46 10.11 -12.72
CA SER A 398 -7.47 11.45 -12.11
C SER A 398 -6.42 12.40 -12.73
N SER A 399 -5.46 11.88 -13.49
CA SER A 399 -4.46 12.66 -14.21
C SER A 399 -3.67 11.79 -15.18
N SER A 400 -3.33 12.34 -16.35
CA SER A 400 -2.38 11.72 -17.28
C SER A 400 -0.91 12.06 -16.98
N ALA A 401 -0.67 12.97 -16.03
CA ALA A 401 0.68 13.33 -15.64
C ALA A 401 1.37 12.17 -14.88
N PRO A 402 2.68 12.02 -15.00
CA PRO A 402 3.43 11.00 -14.27
C PRO A 402 3.21 11.09 -12.77
N GLY A 403 3.15 9.94 -12.10
CA GLY A 403 3.14 9.88 -10.64
C GLY A 403 4.31 10.66 -10.04
N HIS A 404 4.12 11.26 -8.86
CA HIS A 404 5.13 12.06 -8.15
C HIS A 404 5.65 13.28 -8.95
N SER A 405 4.81 13.84 -9.85
CA SER A 405 5.12 15.09 -10.57
C SER A 405 4.32 16.28 -10.06
N TYR A 406 4.87 17.48 -10.23
CA TYR A 406 4.17 18.73 -9.92
C TYR A 406 2.93 18.93 -10.81
N GLU A 407 2.98 18.46 -12.06
CA GLU A 407 1.85 18.49 -12.98
C GLU A 407 0.67 17.68 -12.44
N ARG A 408 0.94 16.49 -11.88
CA ARG A 408 -0.08 15.64 -11.25
C ARG A 408 -0.70 16.30 -10.02
N TRP A 409 0.09 16.96 -9.20
CA TRP A 409 -0.40 17.77 -8.10
C TRP A 409 -1.34 18.88 -8.59
N LEU A 410 -0.93 19.64 -9.61
CA LEU A 410 -1.80 20.70 -10.16
C LEU A 410 -3.10 20.14 -10.76
N ASP A 411 -3.06 18.95 -11.35
CA ASP A 411 -4.25 18.28 -11.88
C ASP A 411 -5.22 17.84 -10.78
N SER A 412 -4.74 17.53 -9.57
CA SER A 412 -5.60 17.15 -8.44
C SER A 412 -6.58 18.25 -8.02
N MET A 413 -6.25 19.52 -8.28
CA MET A 413 -7.07 20.70 -7.99
C MET A 413 -7.80 21.24 -9.22
N LYS A 414 -7.89 20.44 -10.29
CA LYS A 414 -8.65 20.76 -11.51
C LYS A 414 -9.80 19.79 -11.71
N GLU A 415 -10.63 20.08 -12.71
CA GLU A 415 -11.80 19.26 -13.05
C GLU A 415 -11.43 17.78 -13.29
N VAL A 416 -10.24 17.49 -13.85
CA VAL A 416 -9.77 16.12 -14.09
C VAL A 416 -9.57 15.36 -12.77
N GLY A 417 -8.91 15.95 -11.79
CA GLY A 417 -8.72 15.35 -10.46
C GLY A 417 -10.04 15.25 -9.70
N HIS A 418 -10.81 16.36 -9.67
CA HIS A 418 -12.12 16.40 -9.00
C HIS A 418 -13.09 15.33 -9.53
N THR A 419 -13.12 15.12 -10.85
CA THR A 419 -13.92 14.07 -11.47
C THR A 419 -13.45 12.67 -11.02
N GLY A 420 -12.15 12.41 -11.02
CA GLY A 420 -11.57 11.15 -10.56
C GLY A 420 -11.93 10.86 -9.10
N PHE A 421 -11.71 11.81 -8.19
CA PHE A 421 -12.01 11.64 -6.76
C PHE A 421 -13.51 11.47 -6.47
N LEU A 422 -14.37 12.19 -7.18
CA LEU A 422 -15.83 11.98 -7.07
C LEU A 422 -16.24 10.57 -7.53
N LEU A 423 -15.64 10.08 -8.61
CA LEU A 423 -15.91 8.73 -9.11
C LEU A 423 -15.38 7.66 -8.13
N ASP A 424 -14.16 7.84 -7.58
CA ASP A 424 -13.63 7.00 -6.51
C ASP A 424 -14.61 6.93 -5.33
N ALA A 425 -15.10 8.08 -4.85
CA ALA A 425 -16.05 8.15 -3.77
C ALA A 425 -17.35 7.38 -4.08
N LYS A 426 -17.90 7.55 -5.29
CA LYS A 426 -19.11 6.82 -5.71
C LYS A 426 -18.87 5.31 -5.79
N VAL A 427 -17.71 4.88 -6.28
CA VAL A 427 -17.36 3.46 -6.38
C VAL A 427 -17.19 2.85 -4.98
N MET A 428 -16.45 3.52 -4.08
CA MET A 428 -16.31 3.08 -2.68
C MET A 428 -17.67 2.95 -2.00
N ALA A 429 -18.55 3.96 -2.12
CA ALA A 429 -19.89 3.93 -1.56
C ALA A 429 -20.73 2.76 -2.10
N ALA A 430 -20.61 2.43 -3.38
CA ALA A 430 -21.29 1.30 -3.99
C ALA A 430 -20.80 -0.05 -3.43
N ILE A 431 -19.49 -0.21 -3.25
CA ILE A 431 -18.91 -1.42 -2.65
C ILE A 431 -19.42 -1.61 -1.23
N LEU A 432 -19.31 -0.56 -0.41
CA LEU A 432 -19.78 -0.56 0.98
C LEU A 432 -21.27 -0.84 1.09
N TYR A 433 -22.08 -0.25 0.20
CA TYR A 433 -23.52 -0.50 0.11
C TYR A 433 -23.83 -1.99 -0.14
N HIS A 434 -23.17 -2.59 -1.14
CA HIS A 434 -23.40 -4.01 -1.45
C HIS A 434 -22.93 -4.92 -0.33
N TYR A 435 -21.78 -4.63 0.26
CA TYR A 435 -21.30 -5.41 1.39
C TYR A 435 -22.25 -5.34 2.60
N LEU A 436 -22.84 -4.18 2.84
CA LEU A 436 -23.81 -3.97 3.93
C LEU A 436 -25.15 -4.68 3.67
N THR A 437 -25.63 -4.68 2.41
CA THR A 437 -27.01 -5.06 2.08
C THR A 437 -27.19 -6.41 1.39
N ASP A 438 -26.09 -7.02 0.91
CA ASP A 438 -26.10 -8.32 0.22
C ASP A 438 -25.28 -9.36 0.98
N ASP A 439 -25.94 -10.16 1.80
CA ASP A 439 -25.31 -11.22 2.59
C ASP A 439 -24.61 -12.29 1.73
N SER A 440 -25.08 -12.52 0.51
CA SER A 440 -24.43 -13.47 -0.42
C SER A 440 -23.11 -12.91 -0.89
N PHE A 441 -23.07 -11.65 -1.27
CA PHE A 441 -21.84 -10.97 -1.66
C PHE A 441 -20.83 -10.93 -0.50
N LYS A 442 -21.28 -10.51 0.68
CA LYS A 442 -20.45 -10.50 1.89
C LYS A 442 -19.82 -11.87 2.18
N LYS A 443 -20.63 -12.93 2.15
CA LYS A 443 -20.14 -14.31 2.34
C LYS A 443 -19.12 -14.71 1.27
N THR A 444 -19.33 -14.31 0.03
CA THR A 444 -18.39 -14.60 -1.07
C THR A 444 -17.06 -13.90 -0.85
N VAL A 445 -17.07 -12.62 -0.49
CA VAL A 445 -15.86 -11.84 -0.18
C VAL A 445 -15.03 -12.51 0.93
N HIS A 446 -15.68 -12.88 2.04
CA HIS A 446 -14.96 -13.55 3.15
C HIS A 446 -14.44 -14.94 2.78
N MET A 447 -15.22 -15.73 2.06
CA MET A 447 -14.82 -17.07 1.60
C MET A 447 -13.62 -16.96 0.64
N GLU A 448 -13.67 -16.02 -0.30
CA GLU A 448 -12.60 -15.77 -1.26
C GLU A 448 -11.32 -15.32 -0.54
N HIS A 449 -11.42 -14.30 0.32
CA HIS A 449 -10.30 -13.78 1.10
C HIS A 449 -9.65 -14.88 1.96
N LYS A 450 -10.46 -15.66 2.69
CA LYS A 450 -9.93 -16.77 3.51
C LYS A 450 -9.19 -17.81 2.65
N THR A 451 -9.77 -18.19 1.51
CA THR A 451 -9.13 -19.16 0.62
C THR A 451 -7.81 -18.63 0.07
N MET A 452 -7.76 -17.34 -0.28
CA MET A 452 -6.53 -16.68 -0.73
C MET A 452 -5.48 -16.63 0.38
N ALA A 453 -5.88 -16.34 1.63
CA ALA A 453 -4.98 -16.34 2.78
C ALA A 453 -4.37 -17.72 3.04
N ASP A 454 -5.19 -18.78 2.97
CA ASP A 454 -4.72 -20.15 3.09
C ASP A 454 -3.74 -20.53 1.96
N LEU A 455 -4.03 -20.12 0.72
CA LEU A 455 -3.14 -20.33 -0.43
C LEU A 455 -1.82 -19.55 -0.28
N PHE A 456 -1.87 -18.33 0.22
CA PHE A 456 -0.69 -17.50 0.45
C PHE A 456 0.25 -18.13 1.49
N ASN A 457 -0.30 -18.58 2.62
CA ASN A 457 0.47 -19.25 3.65
C ASN A 457 1.12 -20.56 3.11
N ASN A 458 0.37 -21.37 2.36
CA ASN A 458 0.90 -22.57 1.72
C ASN A 458 2.03 -22.24 0.72
N TYR A 459 1.93 -21.14 0.00
CA TYR A 459 2.98 -20.68 -0.91
C TYR A 459 4.25 -20.27 -0.17
N LEU A 460 4.13 -19.50 0.92
CA LEU A 460 5.27 -19.12 1.74
C LEU A 460 5.96 -20.36 2.36
N ASP A 461 5.20 -21.34 2.82
CA ASP A 461 5.77 -22.57 3.37
C ASP A 461 6.50 -23.40 2.30
N ALA A 462 5.92 -23.50 1.09
CA ALA A 462 6.59 -24.15 -0.03
C ALA A 462 7.89 -23.43 -0.45
N LEU A 463 7.93 -22.11 -0.38
CA LEU A 463 9.14 -21.33 -0.64
C LEU A 463 10.20 -21.56 0.45
N LYS A 464 9.81 -21.57 1.73
CA LYS A 464 10.75 -21.86 2.83
C LYS A 464 11.42 -23.23 2.65
N ASP A 465 10.63 -24.24 2.30
CA ASP A 465 11.17 -25.60 2.04
C ASP A 465 12.11 -25.58 0.83
N ALA A 466 11.73 -24.91 -0.25
CA ALA A 466 12.55 -24.80 -1.45
C ALA A 466 13.89 -24.11 -1.17
N TYR A 467 13.85 -22.96 -0.51
CA TYR A 467 15.07 -22.20 -0.21
C TYR A 467 15.97 -22.87 0.81
N LYS A 468 15.41 -23.68 1.71
CA LYS A 468 16.20 -24.46 2.67
C LYS A 468 17.12 -25.46 1.99
N GLU A 469 16.68 -26.08 0.90
CA GLU A 469 17.52 -26.98 0.10
C GLU A 469 18.64 -26.23 -0.63
N GLU A 470 18.37 -25.03 -1.16
CA GLU A 470 19.32 -24.25 -1.95
C GLU A 470 20.30 -23.42 -1.10
N LEU A 471 19.81 -22.78 -0.05
CA LEU A 471 20.55 -21.77 0.71
C LEU A 471 21.12 -22.31 2.02
N GLY A 472 20.78 -23.55 2.37
CA GLY A 472 21.09 -24.12 3.69
C GLY A 472 20.23 -23.52 4.79
N ASP A 473 20.45 -24.01 6.03
CA ASP A 473 19.73 -23.50 7.19
C ASP A 473 20.24 -22.08 7.55
N THR A 474 19.51 -21.06 7.11
CA THR A 474 19.83 -19.64 7.37
C THR A 474 19.46 -19.20 8.80
N SER A 475 18.97 -20.12 9.63
CA SER A 475 18.58 -19.86 11.04
C SER A 475 19.75 -19.92 12.03
N LYS A 476 21.00 -20.09 11.54
CA LYS A 476 22.21 -20.13 12.37
C LYS A 476 23.02 -18.86 12.34
#